data_1d86bf02876e3f1e6d3683babac33934
#
_entry.id   1d86bf02876e3f1e6d3683babac33934
#
_cell.length_a   1.000
_cell.length_b   1.000
_cell.length_c   1.000
_cell.angle_alpha   90.00
_cell.angle_beta   90.00
_cell.angle_gamma   90.00
#
_symmetry.space_group_name_H-M   'P 1'
#
loop_
_entity.id
_entity.type
_entity.pdbx_description
1 polymer ?
#
loop_
_entity_poly.entity_id
_entity_poly.type
_entity_poly.pdbx_seq_one_letter_code
_entity_poly.pdbx_strand_id
1 'polypeptide(L)'
;MQIEKYIKKFRFHLLYQHVSAHAICVIFITTLTFVTLIQLESIFYFDPRTKESILMILVGVFILTLIGWLVYYHQAKNDNIKRYSIERLASVLGKDIFSDKRDMVLNALQLEISSGENESRALAQSYINSVKKKLNSIDLDTSFRDLKPVKLKIVLLGSWVFAILIFFLNYESSADAFHRWKNPTKFFPAPKPFSLLSMSGDIHIIGGDKTEINIQASSFADSVHLYLIPNQVSTKKRDSLQLKFSTTPVEKGTYHFDLPELYQDYSYQAIVKAKYFWEAWESVTTKRFNIFVTDRPI
;
A
#
# COMPACT_ATOMS: atom_id res chain seq x y z
N MET A 1 -48.72 -16.78 4.92
CA MET A 1 -47.62 -16.04 4.32
C MET A 1 -47.46 -16.51 2.89
N GLN A 2 -47.32 -15.63 1.90
CA GLN A 2 -47.12 -16.01 0.50
C GLN A 2 -45.71 -16.59 0.32
N ILE A 3 -45.56 -17.60 -0.55
CA ILE A 3 -44.25 -18.23 -0.84
C ILE A 3 -43.26 -17.18 -1.37
N GLU A 4 -43.72 -16.31 -2.27
CA GLU A 4 -42.93 -15.21 -2.79
C GLU A 4 -42.35 -14.29 -1.67
N LYS A 5 -43.16 -13.98 -0.66
CA LYS A 5 -42.72 -13.16 0.49
C LYS A 5 -41.64 -13.84 1.32
N TYR A 6 -41.71 -15.20 1.43
CA TYR A 6 -40.70 -15.98 2.11
C TYR A 6 -39.39 -15.96 1.31
N ILE A 7 -39.43 -16.16 0.00
CA ILE A 7 -38.26 -16.13 -0.87
C ILE A 7 -37.60 -14.73 -0.86
N LYS A 8 -38.41 -13.65 -0.86
CA LYS A 8 -37.89 -12.27 -0.70
C LYS A 8 -37.18 -12.07 0.65
N LYS A 9 -37.72 -12.64 1.75
CA LYS A 9 -37.07 -12.60 3.06
C LYS A 9 -35.76 -13.37 3.05
N PHE A 10 -35.72 -14.56 2.44
CA PHE A 10 -34.52 -15.36 2.26
C PHE A 10 -33.48 -14.62 1.40
N ARG A 11 -33.89 -13.99 0.28
CA ARG A 11 -33.03 -13.14 -0.54
C ARG A 11 -32.36 -12.04 0.29
N PHE A 12 -33.17 -11.31 1.06
CA PHE A 12 -32.63 -10.23 1.92
C PHE A 12 -31.61 -10.76 2.92
N HIS A 13 -31.91 -11.88 3.57
CA HIS A 13 -30.98 -12.51 4.52
C HIS A 13 -29.67 -12.93 3.86
N LEU A 14 -29.72 -13.58 2.69
CA LEU A 14 -28.56 -13.99 1.91
C LEU A 14 -27.73 -12.79 1.42
N LEU A 15 -28.41 -11.74 0.93
CA LEU A 15 -27.77 -10.49 0.54
C LEU A 15 -27.04 -9.85 1.72
N TYR A 16 -27.69 -9.75 2.87
CA TYR A 16 -27.07 -9.19 4.08
C TYR A 16 -25.79 -9.95 4.47
N GLN A 17 -25.80 -11.28 4.41
CA GLN A 17 -24.62 -12.09 4.72
C GLN A 17 -23.48 -11.85 3.71
N HIS A 18 -23.77 -11.81 2.41
CA HIS A 18 -22.77 -11.54 1.38
C HIS A 18 -22.25 -10.10 1.47
N VAL A 19 -23.14 -9.13 1.65
CA VAL A 19 -22.81 -7.71 1.81
C VAL A 19 -21.90 -7.49 3.02
N SER A 20 -22.22 -8.09 4.17
CA SER A 20 -21.39 -7.98 5.37
C SER A 20 -20.00 -8.63 5.17
N ALA A 21 -19.95 -9.74 4.45
CA ALA A 21 -18.68 -10.39 4.12
C ALA A 21 -17.80 -9.52 3.20
N HIS A 22 -18.40 -8.92 2.16
CA HIS A 22 -17.68 -8.00 1.28
C HIS A 22 -17.20 -6.74 2.02
N ALA A 23 -18.05 -6.17 2.90
CA ALA A 23 -17.65 -5.02 3.72
C ALA A 23 -16.42 -5.35 4.60
N ILE A 24 -16.43 -6.51 5.25
CA ILE A 24 -15.28 -6.98 6.03
C ILE A 24 -14.05 -7.14 5.14
N CYS A 25 -14.19 -7.69 3.92
CA CYS A 25 -13.08 -7.82 2.96
C CYS A 25 -12.50 -6.45 2.58
N VAL A 26 -13.35 -5.47 2.28
CA VAL A 26 -12.92 -4.12 1.89
C VAL A 26 -12.15 -3.46 3.03
N ILE A 27 -12.70 -3.46 4.25
CA ILE A 27 -12.03 -2.91 5.43
C ILE A 27 -10.68 -3.58 5.62
N PHE A 28 -10.65 -4.90 5.51
CA PHE A 28 -9.46 -5.69 5.69
C PHE A 28 -8.36 -5.35 4.67
N ILE A 29 -8.70 -5.37 3.36
CA ILE A 29 -7.76 -5.06 2.28
C ILE A 29 -7.23 -3.63 2.45
N THR A 30 -8.10 -2.67 2.78
CA THR A 30 -7.70 -1.27 3.01
C THR A 30 -6.71 -1.17 4.16
N THR A 31 -6.99 -1.84 5.29
CA THR A 31 -6.09 -1.84 6.45
C THR A 31 -4.74 -2.49 6.13
N LEU A 32 -4.75 -3.64 5.44
CA LEU A 32 -3.53 -4.33 5.02
C LEU A 32 -2.69 -3.47 4.08
N THR A 33 -3.32 -2.84 3.08
CA THR A 33 -2.66 -1.91 2.17
C THR A 33 -2.01 -0.76 2.93
N PHE A 34 -2.72 -0.17 3.91
CA PHE A 34 -2.20 0.93 4.69
C PHE A 34 -1.01 0.50 5.58
N VAL A 35 -1.08 -0.65 6.23
CA VAL A 35 0.07 -1.20 6.99
C VAL A 35 1.27 -1.44 6.08
N THR A 36 1.05 -2.00 4.88
CA THR A 36 2.12 -2.19 3.90
C THR A 36 2.75 -0.85 3.49
N LEU A 37 1.96 0.19 3.27
CA LEU A 37 2.45 1.53 2.94
C LEU A 37 3.26 2.15 4.08
N ILE A 38 2.88 1.91 5.34
CA ILE A 38 3.67 2.32 6.50
C ILE A 38 5.04 1.64 6.47
N GLN A 39 5.11 0.33 6.19
CA GLN A 39 6.39 -0.39 6.11
C GLN A 39 7.24 0.11 4.94
N LEU A 40 6.65 0.39 3.79
CA LEU A 40 7.37 0.98 2.66
C LEU A 40 7.89 2.38 2.98
N GLU A 41 7.09 3.23 3.63
CA GLU A 41 7.51 4.56 4.07
C GLU A 41 8.65 4.51 5.08
N SER A 42 8.69 3.49 5.96
CA SER A 42 9.80 3.34 6.92
C SER A 42 11.15 3.11 6.25
N ILE A 43 11.15 2.57 5.04
CA ILE A 43 12.35 2.27 4.25
C ILE A 43 12.66 3.39 3.25
N PHE A 44 11.65 3.83 2.47
CA PHE A 44 11.85 4.68 1.30
C PHE A 44 11.73 6.18 1.57
N TYR A 45 11.18 6.62 2.70
CA TYR A 45 11.01 8.03 3.04
C TYR A 45 10.41 8.84 1.88
N PHE A 46 9.20 8.44 1.42
CA PHE A 46 8.56 9.04 0.25
C PHE A 46 8.50 10.55 0.32
N ASP A 47 8.73 11.20 -0.80
CA ASP A 47 8.56 12.65 -0.93
C ASP A 47 7.06 13.04 -0.80
N PRO A 48 6.75 14.32 -0.49
CA PRO A 48 5.38 14.79 -0.30
C PRO A 48 4.47 14.52 -1.52
N ARG A 49 4.97 14.73 -2.74
CA ARG A 49 4.18 14.53 -3.97
C ARG A 49 3.78 13.07 -4.16
N THR A 50 4.70 12.15 -3.89
CA THR A 50 4.44 10.71 -3.96
C THR A 50 3.39 10.29 -2.94
N LYS A 51 3.48 10.77 -1.68
CA LYS A 51 2.49 10.51 -0.62
C LYS A 51 1.10 11.01 -1.00
N GLU A 52 0.99 12.25 -1.47
CA GLU A 52 -0.28 12.83 -1.91
C GLU A 52 -0.89 12.04 -3.07
N SER A 53 -0.08 11.65 -4.05
CA SER A 53 -0.52 10.84 -5.19
C SER A 53 -1.04 9.47 -4.74
N ILE A 54 -0.32 8.78 -3.86
CA ILE A 54 -0.75 7.49 -3.31
C ILE A 54 -2.07 7.63 -2.54
N LEU A 55 -2.21 8.66 -1.69
CA LEU A 55 -3.44 8.90 -0.94
C LEU A 55 -4.62 9.21 -1.87
N MET A 56 -4.44 10.02 -2.90
CA MET A 56 -5.48 10.29 -3.90
C MET A 56 -5.93 9.02 -4.62
N ILE A 57 -4.98 8.18 -5.04
CA ILE A 57 -5.29 6.90 -5.68
C ILE A 57 -6.07 6.00 -4.72
N LEU A 58 -5.65 5.86 -3.46
CA LEU A 58 -6.33 5.04 -2.47
C LEU A 58 -7.77 5.51 -2.21
N VAL A 59 -7.97 6.83 -2.05
CA VAL A 59 -9.31 7.42 -1.88
C VAL A 59 -10.17 7.17 -3.12
N GLY A 60 -9.61 7.35 -4.32
CA GLY A 60 -10.30 7.08 -5.59
C GLY A 60 -10.75 5.62 -5.71
N VAL A 61 -9.86 4.67 -5.45
CA VAL A 61 -10.15 3.23 -5.47
C VAL A 61 -11.22 2.88 -4.43
N PHE A 62 -11.13 3.45 -3.22
CA PHE A 62 -12.12 3.22 -2.17
C PHE A 62 -13.51 3.72 -2.57
N ILE A 63 -13.61 4.93 -3.13
CA ILE A 63 -14.88 5.50 -3.63
C ILE A 63 -15.45 4.63 -4.76
N LEU A 64 -14.65 4.23 -5.74
CA LEU A 64 -15.09 3.36 -6.84
C LEU A 64 -15.58 2.00 -6.32
N THR A 65 -14.92 1.44 -5.31
CA THR A 65 -15.34 0.18 -4.67
C THR A 65 -16.70 0.35 -3.98
N LEU A 66 -16.90 1.45 -3.26
CA LEU A 66 -18.19 1.75 -2.62
C LEU A 66 -19.32 1.92 -3.64
N ILE A 67 -19.07 2.66 -4.72
CA ILE A 67 -20.06 2.85 -5.80
C ILE A 67 -20.40 1.50 -6.43
N GLY A 68 -19.39 0.71 -6.81
CA GLY A 68 -19.60 -0.63 -7.39
C GLY A 68 -20.40 -1.54 -6.46
N TRP A 69 -20.14 -1.48 -5.16
CA TRP A 69 -20.86 -2.24 -4.17
C TRP A 69 -22.33 -1.80 -4.00
N LEU A 70 -22.60 -0.49 -4.01
CA LEU A 70 -23.97 0.05 -3.98
C LEU A 70 -24.76 -0.35 -5.22
N VAL A 71 -24.16 -0.26 -6.41
CA VAL A 71 -24.76 -0.69 -7.68
C VAL A 71 -25.07 -2.19 -7.64
N TYR A 72 -24.11 -3.00 -7.20
CA TYR A 72 -24.31 -4.45 -7.06
C TYR A 72 -25.45 -4.78 -6.11
N TYR A 73 -25.51 -4.14 -4.94
CA TYR A 73 -26.59 -4.33 -3.98
C TYR A 73 -27.96 -3.96 -4.56
N HIS A 74 -28.04 -2.80 -5.24
CA HIS A 74 -29.28 -2.35 -5.88
C HIS A 74 -29.76 -3.33 -6.97
N GLN A 75 -28.86 -3.80 -7.83
CA GLN A 75 -29.19 -4.78 -8.86
C GLN A 75 -29.61 -6.14 -8.28
N ALA A 76 -28.94 -6.58 -7.22
CA ALA A 76 -29.30 -7.83 -6.54
C ALA A 76 -30.66 -7.77 -5.85
N LYS A 77 -31.04 -6.60 -5.32
CA LYS A 77 -32.36 -6.36 -4.72
C LYS A 77 -33.45 -6.37 -5.77
N ASN A 78 -33.20 -5.85 -6.97
CA ASN A 78 -34.17 -5.67 -8.04
C ASN A 78 -34.30 -6.86 -9.02
N ASP A 79 -33.83 -8.04 -8.63
CA ASP A 79 -33.91 -9.29 -9.44
C ASP A 79 -33.00 -9.31 -10.69
N ASN A 80 -32.17 -8.29 -10.91
CA ASN A 80 -31.33 -8.18 -12.10
C ASN A 80 -30.13 -9.13 -12.09
N ILE A 81 -29.80 -9.70 -10.95
CA ILE A 81 -28.69 -10.66 -10.82
C ILE A 81 -29.26 -12.08 -10.72
N LYS A 82 -28.99 -12.93 -11.71
CA LYS A 82 -29.45 -14.33 -11.80
C LYS A 82 -29.23 -15.14 -10.50
N ARG A 83 -28.16 -14.85 -9.75
CA ARG A 83 -27.86 -15.55 -8.48
C ARG A 83 -28.94 -15.30 -7.41
N TYR A 84 -29.58 -14.13 -7.43
CA TYR A 84 -30.58 -13.70 -6.45
C TYR A 84 -32.00 -13.65 -7.03
N SER A 85 -32.20 -14.19 -8.24
CA SER A 85 -33.54 -14.25 -8.85
C SER A 85 -34.48 -15.12 -8.01
N ILE A 86 -35.75 -14.75 -7.98
CA ILE A 86 -36.77 -15.46 -7.19
C ILE A 86 -36.81 -16.94 -7.59
N GLU A 87 -36.74 -17.22 -8.88
CA GLU A 87 -36.76 -18.59 -9.43
C GLU A 87 -35.54 -19.38 -8.97
N ARG A 88 -34.32 -18.79 -9.05
CA ARG A 88 -33.10 -19.44 -8.63
C ARG A 88 -33.09 -19.73 -7.13
N LEU A 89 -33.59 -18.78 -6.33
CA LEU A 89 -33.69 -18.96 -4.89
C LEU A 89 -34.73 -20.00 -4.50
N ALA A 90 -35.88 -20.05 -5.23
CA ALA A 90 -36.87 -21.12 -5.05
C ALA A 90 -36.26 -22.51 -5.32
N SER A 91 -35.48 -22.65 -6.38
CA SER A 91 -34.78 -23.92 -6.69
C SER A 91 -33.73 -24.28 -5.64
N VAL A 92 -32.94 -23.31 -5.13
CA VAL A 92 -31.97 -23.56 -4.05
C VAL A 92 -32.68 -24.00 -2.77
N LEU A 93 -33.74 -23.29 -2.36
CA LEU A 93 -34.57 -23.67 -1.21
C LEU A 93 -35.18 -25.06 -1.39
N GLY A 94 -35.65 -25.37 -2.60
CA GLY A 94 -36.18 -26.69 -2.90
C GLY A 94 -35.17 -27.81 -2.73
N LYS A 95 -33.96 -27.60 -3.22
CA LYS A 95 -32.85 -28.58 -3.10
C LYS A 95 -32.45 -28.86 -1.65
N ASP A 96 -32.37 -27.83 -0.83
CA ASP A 96 -31.88 -27.97 0.56
C ASP A 96 -32.97 -28.52 1.50
N ILE A 97 -34.24 -28.20 1.22
CA ILE A 97 -35.38 -28.57 2.08
C ILE A 97 -36.00 -29.92 1.68
N PHE A 98 -36.06 -30.16 0.36
CA PHE A 98 -36.74 -31.32 -0.22
C PHE A 98 -35.74 -32.13 -1.07
N SER A 99 -34.79 -32.83 -0.43
CA SER A 99 -33.68 -33.53 -1.07
C SER A 99 -34.08 -34.37 -2.32
N ASP A 100 -35.28 -34.95 -2.34
CA ASP A 100 -35.80 -35.77 -3.46
C ASP A 100 -36.58 -34.98 -4.50
N LYS A 101 -37.03 -33.75 -4.19
CA LYS A 101 -37.97 -32.97 -5.04
C LYS A 101 -37.51 -31.52 -5.15
N ARG A 102 -36.43 -31.32 -5.87
CA ARG A 102 -35.75 -29.99 -6.01
C ARG A 102 -36.65 -28.85 -6.47
N ASP A 103 -37.63 -29.17 -7.31
CA ASP A 103 -38.51 -28.13 -7.92
C ASP A 103 -39.79 -27.86 -7.11
N MET A 104 -39.92 -28.46 -5.93
CA MET A 104 -41.15 -28.38 -5.15
C MET A 104 -41.54 -26.96 -4.75
N VAL A 105 -40.53 -26.15 -4.35
CA VAL A 105 -40.74 -24.74 -3.99
C VAL A 105 -41.01 -23.88 -5.23
N LEU A 106 -40.31 -24.16 -6.34
CA LEU A 106 -40.50 -23.47 -7.60
C LEU A 106 -41.90 -23.75 -8.18
N ASN A 107 -42.31 -25.03 -8.20
CA ASN A 107 -43.65 -25.41 -8.66
C ASN A 107 -44.76 -24.79 -7.79
N ALA A 108 -44.58 -24.79 -6.46
CA ALA A 108 -45.53 -24.15 -5.55
C ALA A 108 -45.62 -22.63 -5.76
N LEU A 109 -44.49 -21.98 -6.08
CA LEU A 109 -44.46 -20.55 -6.44
C LEU A 109 -45.20 -20.30 -7.76
N GLN A 110 -44.95 -21.12 -8.79
CA GLN A 110 -45.65 -21.00 -10.08
C GLN A 110 -47.16 -21.21 -9.94
N LEU A 111 -47.59 -22.22 -9.15
CA LEU A 111 -48.99 -22.42 -8.83
C LEU A 111 -49.59 -21.26 -8.04
N GLU A 112 -48.87 -20.64 -7.11
CA GLU A 112 -49.36 -19.47 -6.37
C GLU A 112 -49.60 -18.27 -7.30
N ILE A 113 -48.75 -18.10 -8.35
CA ILE A 113 -48.88 -17.01 -9.34
C ILE A 113 -49.94 -17.33 -10.38
N SER A 114 -50.05 -18.59 -10.84
CA SER A 114 -50.94 -19.02 -11.93
C SER A 114 -52.36 -19.44 -11.49
N SER A 115 -52.66 -19.50 -10.20
CA SER A 115 -53.95 -19.97 -9.66
C SER A 115 -55.11 -18.99 -9.93
N GLY A 116 -55.42 -18.83 -11.20
CA GLY A 116 -56.72 -18.29 -11.71
C GLY A 116 -57.74 -19.42 -11.87
N GLU A 117 -58.92 -19.19 -11.56
CA GLU A 117 -60.28 -19.76 -11.81
C GLU A 117 -60.48 -21.20 -12.32
N ASN A 118 -59.82 -22.28 -11.90
CA ASN A 118 -60.13 -23.65 -12.35
C ASN A 118 -60.34 -24.64 -11.21
N GLU A 119 -61.08 -25.76 -11.47
CA GLU A 119 -61.48 -26.82 -10.56
C GLU A 119 -60.33 -27.52 -9.79
N SER A 120 -59.10 -27.35 -10.24
CA SER A 120 -57.86 -27.82 -9.55
C SER A 120 -57.43 -26.97 -8.37
N ARG A 121 -58.16 -25.88 -8.01
CA ARG A 121 -57.77 -24.90 -6.98
C ARG A 121 -57.58 -25.50 -5.59
N ALA A 122 -58.42 -26.48 -5.20
CA ALA A 122 -58.34 -27.13 -3.88
C ALA A 122 -57.06 -27.95 -3.73
N LEU A 123 -56.68 -28.70 -4.77
CA LEU A 123 -55.45 -29.50 -4.79
C LEU A 123 -54.22 -28.61 -4.83
N ALA A 124 -54.19 -27.57 -5.68
CA ALA A 124 -53.14 -26.59 -5.74
C ALA A 124 -52.94 -25.89 -4.38
N GLN A 125 -54.06 -25.48 -3.75
CA GLN A 125 -54.01 -24.84 -2.43
C GLN A 125 -53.48 -25.77 -1.32
N SER A 126 -53.86 -27.05 -1.33
CA SER A 126 -53.36 -28.05 -0.40
C SER A 126 -51.84 -28.24 -0.57
N TYR A 127 -51.36 -28.36 -1.83
CA TYR A 127 -49.93 -28.44 -2.14
C TYR A 127 -49.18 -27.21 -1.68
N ILE A 128 -49.63 -26.00 -2.03
CA ILE A 128 -49.06 -24.72 -1.59
C ILE A 128 -49.00 -24.65 -0.06
N ASN A 129 -50.06 -25.05 0.64
CA ASN A 129 -50.11 -25.04 2.11
C ASN A 129 -49.10 -26.03 2.74
N SER A 130 -48.90 -27.19 2.14
CA SER A 130 -47.92 -28.19 2.60
C SER A 130 -46.47 -27.64 2.49
N VAL A 131 -46.16 -26.97 1.38
CA VAL A 131 -44.87 -26.33 1.17
C VAL A 131 -44.68 -25.16 2.13
N LYS A 132 -45.71 -24.30 2.31
CA LYS A 132 -45.66 -23.20 3.29
C LYS A 132 -45.43 -23.66 4.72
N LYS A 133 -46.09 -24.73 5.15
CA LYS A 133 -45.88 -25.32 6.51
C LYS A 133 -44.42 -25.71 6.72
N LYS A 134 -43.80 -26.36 5.73
CA LYS A 134 -42.41 -26.81 5.80
C LYS A 134 -41.44 -25.65 5.72
N LEU A 135 -41.67 -24.62 4.86
CA LEU A 135 -40.88 -23.41 4.81
C LEU A 135 -40.86 -22.63 6.13
N ASN A 136 -42.05 -22.53 6.78
CA ASN A 136 -42.18 -21.81 8.07
C ASN A 136 -41.48 -22.53 9.25
N SER A 137 -41.23 -23.83 9.15
CA SER A 137 -40.54 -24.60 10.21
C SER A 137 -39.01 -24.50 10.12
N ILE A 138 -38.46 -23.80 9.11
CA ILE A 138 -37.05 -23.71 8.86
C ILE A 138 -36.49 -22.41 9.42
N ASP A 139 -35.45 -22.55 10.22
CA ASP A 139 -34.64 -21.43 10.65
C ASP A 139 -33.63 -21.08 9.55
N LEU A 140 -33.73 -19.86 8.98
CA LEU A 140 -32.84 -19.34 7.93
C LEU A 140 -31.39 -19.22 8.39
N ASP A 141 -31.14 -19.07 9.69
CA ASP A 141 -29.81 -18.89 10.22
C ASP A 141 -29.02 -20.18 10.32
N THR A 142 -29.68 -21.29 10.58
CA THR A 142 -29.03 -22.60 10.80
C THR A 142 -28.99 -23.46 9.54
N SER A 143 -30.03 -23.39 8.69
CA SER A 143 -30.22 -24.33 7.57
C SER A 143 -29.36 -24.07 6.35
N PHE A 144 -28.81 -22.87 6.15
CA PHE A 144 -28.03 -22.49 4.96
C PHE A 144 -26.56 -22.20 5.28
N ARG A 145 -25.98 -23.01 6.16
CA ARG A 145 -24.60 -22.85 6.66
C ARG A 145 -23.56 -22.89 5.53
N ASP A 146 -23.75 -23.69 4.50
CA ASP A 146 -22.79 -23.85 3.39
C ASP A 146 -22.72 -22.61 2.47
N LEU A 147 -23.72 -21.73 2.52
CA LEU A 147 -23.73 -20.47 1.76
C LEU A 147 -22.98 -19.35 2.50
N LYS A 148 -22.57 -19.56 3.75
CA LYS A 148 -21.91 -18.54 4.57
C LYS A 148 -20.42 -18.44 4.23
N PRO A 149 -19.85 -17.25 4.04
CA PRO A 149 -18.44 -17.07 3.70
C PRO A 149 -17.51 -17.19 4.94
N VAL A 150 -17.68 -18.25 5.74
CA VAL A 150 -16.94 -18.44 7.00
C VAL A 150 -15.43 -18.59 6.76
N LYS A 151 -15.05 -19.39 5.75
CA LYS A 151 -13.62 -19.62 5.40
C LYS A 151 -12.91 -18.32 5.06
N LEU A 152 -13.57 -17.46 4.28
CA LEU A 152 -13.03 -16.15 3.92
C LEU A 152 -12.77 -15.28 5.15
N LYS A 153 -13.71 -15.23 6.10
CA LYS A 153 -13.57 -14.45 7.34
C LYS A 153 -12.37 -14.89 8.18
N ILE A 154 -12.12 -16.21 8.26
CA ILE A 154 -10.98 -16.76 9.02
C ILE A 154 -9.64 -16.39 8.36
N VAL A 155 -9.53 -16.52 7.03
CA VAL A 155 -8.32 -16.14 6.29
C VAL A 155 -8.03 -14.67 6.47
N LEU A 156 -9.05 -13.82 6.37
CA LEU A 156 -8.92 -12.38 6.56
C LEU A 156 -8.46 -12.04 7.98
N LEU A 157 -9.05 -12.63 8.99
CA LEU A 157 -8.65 -12.40 10.38
C LEU A 157 -7.19 -12.81 10.62
N GLY A 158 -6.77 -13.96 10.08
CA GLY A 158 -5.39 -14.44 10.20
C GLY A 158 -4.37 -13.48 9.58
N SER A 159 -4.64 -12.97 8.38
CA SER A 159 -3.74 -12.02 7.74
C SER A 159 -3.73 -10.64 8.42
N TRP A 160 -4.83 -10.23 9.06
CA TRP A 160 -4.88 -9.00 9.86
C TRP A 160 -4.02 -9.11 11.12
N VAL A 161 -4.11 -10.25 11.84
CA VAL A 161 -3.22 -10.54 12.98
C VAL A 161 -1.75 -10.52 12.55
N PHE A 162 -1.43 -11.10 11.38
CA PHE A 162 -0.08 -11.08 10.83
C PHE A 162 0.41 -9.66 10.49
N ALA A 163 -0.43 -8.82 9.90
CA ALA A 163 -0.10 -7.41 9.63
C ALA A 163 0.17 -6.61 10.91
N ILE A 164 -0.65 -6.81 11.95
CA ILE A 164 -0.45 -6.20 13.26
C ILE A 164 0.88 -6.68 13.87
N LEU A 165 1.18 -7.95 13.77
CA LEU A 165 2.44 -8.51 14.29
C LEU A 165 3.65 -7.83 13.65
N ILE A 166 3.67 -7.69 12.31
CA ILE A 166 4.74 -6.98 11.59
C ILE A 166 4.87 -5.54 12.07
N PHE A 167 3.75 -4.84 12.27
CA PHE A 167 3.76 -3.46 12.77
C PHE A 167 4.43 -3.37 14.15
N PHE A 168 4.12 -4.29 15.05
CA PHE A 168 4.68 -4.28 16.41
C PHE A 168 6.13 -4.77 16.48
N LEU A 169 6.56 -5.68 15.60
CA LEU A 169 7.97 -6.11 15.51
C LEU A 169 8.92 -4.95 15.16
N ASN A 170 8.43 -3.96 14.40
CA ASN A 170 9.19 -2.76 14.01
C ASN A 170 8.50 -1.49 14.55
N TYR A 171 8.08 -1.50 15.81
CA TYR A 171 7.20 -0.46 16.36
C TYR A 171 7.73 0.96 16.18
N GLU A 172 8.98 1.23 16.56
CA GLU A 172 9.58 2.57 16.48
C GLU A 172 9.57 3.09 15.04
N SER A 173 10.12 2.30 14.11
CA SER A 173 10.18 2.65 12.69
C SER A 173 8.78 2.81 12.06
N SER A 174 7.84 1.95 12.46
CA SER A 174 6.45 1.99 12.00
C SER A 174 5.69 3.19 12.55
N ALA A 175 5.91 3.55 13.82
CA ALA A 175 5.30 4.71 14.45
C ALA A 175 5.78 6.03 13.81
N ASP A 176 7.08 6.14 13.53
CA ASP A 176 7.66 7.28 12.82
C ASP A 176 7.12 7.39 11.39
N ALA A 177 7.05 6.26 10.67
CA ALA A 177 6.47 6.22 9.34
C ALA A 177 4.98 6.60 9.35
N PHE A 178 4.21 6.13 10.33
CA PHE A 178 2.82 6.53 10.52
C PHE A 178 2.68 8.04 10.79
N HIS A 179 3.58 8.61 11.61
CA HIS A 179 3.61 10.07 11.84
C HIS A 179 3.89 10.83 10.54
N ARG A 180 4.77 10.32 9.67
CA ARG A 180 5.04 10.89 8.35
C ARG A 180 3.82 10.83 7.42
N TRP A 181 3.04 9.74 7.47
CA TRP A 181 1.76 9.62 6.73
C TRP A 181 0.67 10.55 7.24
N LYS A 182 0.65 10.90 8.53
CA LYS A 182 -0.27 11.92 9.06
C LYS A 182 0.04 13.33 8.53
N ASN A 183 1.26 13.57 8.07
CA ASN A 183 1.71 14.86 7.55
C ASN A 183 2.23 14.70 6.11
N PRO A 184 1.40 14.30 5.13
CA PRO A 184 1.85 13.91 3.80
C PRO A 184 2.50 15.06 3.03
N THR A 185 2.11 16.31 3.29
CA THR A 185 2.65 17.52 2.66
C THR A 185 4.03 17.93 3.19
N LYS A 186 4.46 17.39 4.34
CA LYS A 186 5.76 17.71 4.92
C LYS A 186 6.86 16.81 4.38
N PHE A 187 7.99 17.41 4.05
CA PHE A 187 9.20 16.69 3.72
C PHE A 187 9.91 16.20 4.99
N PHE A 188 10.25 14.92 5.02
CA PHE A 188 11.01 14.26 6.09
C PHE A 188 12.27 13.65 5.47
N PRO A 189 13.47 14.22 5.72
CA PRO A 189 14.70 13.67 5.18
C PRO A 189 15.00 12.30 5.81
N ALA A 190 15.49 11.37 5.00
CA ALA A 190 15.96 10.09 5.51
C ALA A 190 17.21 10.28 6.39
N PRO A 191 17.37 9.52 7.48
CA PRO A 191 18.55 9.58 8.31
C PRO A 191 19.78 9.16 7.51
N LYS A 192 20.85 9.96 7.63
CA LYS A 192 22.12 9.65 6.97
C LYS A 192 22.85 8.53 7.73
N PRO A 193 23.36 7.50 7.03
CA PRO A 193 23.97 6.34 7.70
C PRO A 193 25.31 6.67 8.36
N PHE A 194 25.97 7.75 7.95
CA PHE A 194 27.24 8.22 8.49
C PHE A 194 27.42 9.72 8.24
N SER A 195 28.44 10.31 8.82
CA SER A 195 28.87 11.69 8.55
C SER A 195 30.26 11.70 7.92
N LEU A 196 30.54 12.72 7.11
CA LEU A 196 31.84 12.99 6.53
C LEU A 196 32.43 14.26 7.16
N LEU A 197 33.68 14.21 7.56
CA LEU A 197 34.45 15.31 8.12
C LEU A 197 35.75 15.48 7.31
N SER A 198 36.04 16.72 6.89
CA SER A 198 37.37 17.03 6.37
C SER A 198 38.33 17.26 7.52
N MET A 199 39.38 16.49 7.56
CA MET A 199 40.47 16.66 8.55
C MET A 199 41.43 17.76 8.14
N SER A 200 41.53 18.05 6.83
CA SER A 200 42.45 19.07 6.30
C SER A 200 41.90 20.50 6.44
N GLY A 201 40.56 20.70 6.46
CA GLY A 201 39.95 22.04 6.57
C GLY A 201 40.31 22.96 5.41
N ASP A 202 40.43 24.26 5.68
CA ASP A 202 40.93 25.22 4.71
C ASP A 202 42.47 25.07 4.59
N ILE A 203 42.99 25.10 3.34
CA ILE A 203 44.41 24.80 3.02
C ILE A 203 45.02 26.00 2.33
N HIS A 204 46.26 26.33 2.67
CA HIS A 204 47.08 27.35 2.01
C HIS A 204 48.28 26.66 1.37
N ILE A 205 48.47 26.85 0.06
CA ILE A 205 49.59 26.25 -0.71
C ILE A 205 50.27 27.30 -1.60
N ILE A 206 51.48 27.00 -2.01
CA ILE A 206 52.18 27.76 -3.04
C ILE A 206 51.85 27.16 -4.41
N GLY A 207 51.64 28.00 -5.41
CA GLY A 207 51.30 27.56 -6.77
C GLY A 207 52.32 26.56 -7.32
N GLY A 208 51.81 25.41 -7.80
CA GLY A 208 52.60 24.29 -8.31
C GLY A 208 53.04 23.26 -7.24
N ASP A 209 52.70 23.46 -5.95
CA ASP A 209 52.95 22.44 -4.94
C ASP A 209 51.84 21.37 -4.93
N LYS A 210 52.24 20.13 -4.68
CA LYS A 210 51.29 19.03 -4.46
C LYS A 210 50.69 19.13 -3.07
N THR A 211 49.43 18.79 -2.93
CA THR A 211 48.73 18.78 -1.64
C THR A 211 47.87 17.55 -1.49
N GLU A 212 47.58 17.20 -0.27
CA GLU A 212 46.76 16.04 0.09
C GLU A 212 45.55 16.49 0.91
N ILE A 213 44.38 15.90 0.62
CA ILE A 213 43.16 16.09 1.39
C ILE A 213 42.75 14.81 2.08
N ASN A 214 42.56 14.90 3.39
CA ASN A 214 42.18 13.80 4.24
C ASN A 214 40.71 13.95 4.67
N ILE A 215 39.88 12.98 4.37
CA ILE A 215 38.46 12.90 4.72
C ILE A 215 38.27 11.71 5.66
N GLN A 216 37.55 11.95 6.76
CA GLN A 216 37.18 10.92 7.70
C GLN A 216 35.65 10.70 7.64
N ALA A 217 35.23 9.44 7.55
CA ALA A 217 33.86 9.03 7.68
C ALA A 217 33.60 8.39 9.05
N SER A 218 32.46 8.67 9.67
CA SER A 218 32.11 8.06 10.98
C SER A 218 31.79 6.56 10.86
N SER A 219 31.54 6.04 9.65
CA SER A 219 31.36 4.63 9.33
C SER A 219 31.90 4.35 7.94
N PHE A 220 32.00 3.07 7.58
CA PHE A 220 32.55 2.63 6.29
C PHE A 220 31.67 3.12 5.11
N ALA A 221 32.30 3.72 4.10
CA ALA A 221 31.75 4.00 2.78
C ALA A 221 32.62 3.34 1.72
N ASP A 222 32.01 2.72 0.70
CA ASP A 222 32.73 2.01 -0.37
C ASP A 222 33.68 2.94 -1.13
N SER A 223 33.24 4.17 -1.41
CA SER A 223 34.04 5.18 -2.11
C SER A 223 33.56 6.59 -1.74
N VAL A 224 34.52 7.52 -1.64
CA VAL A 224 34.26 8.94 -1.45
C VAL A 224 34.69 9.67 -2.71
N HIS A 225 33.89 10.62 -3.16
CA HIS A 225 34.20 11.49 -4.27
C HIS A 225 34.52 12.89 -3.78
N LEU A 226 35.70 13.40 -4.14
CA LEU A 226 36.09 14.78 -3.88
C LEU A 226 35.83 15.62 -5.12
N TYR A 227 35.17 16.74 -4.95
CA TYR A 227 34.91 17.71 -6.00
C TYR A 227 35.68 19.00 -5.72
N LEU A 228 36.49 19.44 -6.70
CA LEU A 228 37.17 20.73 -6.70
C LEU A 228 36.47 21.67 -7.66
N ILE A 229 36.14 22.86 -7.19
CA ILE A 229 35.42 23.88 -7.93
C ILE A 229 36.30 25.14 -7.93
N PRO A 230 36.74 25.66 -9.10
CA PRO A 230 37.54 26.87 -9.16
C PRO A 230 36.71 28.08 -8.72
N ASN A 231 37.32 28.95 -7.90
CA ASN A 231 36.63 30.11 -7.32
C ASN A 231 36.40 31.27 -8.31
N GLN A 232 37.25 31.38 -9.33
CA GLN A 232 37.27 32.52 -10.26
C GLN A 232 36.34 32.38 -11.48
N VAL A 233 35.47 31.34 -11.54
CA VAL A 233 34.63 31.06 -12.73
C VAL A 233 33.19 31.50 -12.49
N SER A 234 32.57 32.14 -13.52
CA SER A 234 31.16 32.49 -13.55
C SER A 234 30.26 31.25 -13.25
N THR A 235 29.21 31.46 -12.47
CA THR A 235 28.27 30.41 -12.00
C THR A 235 27.77 29.47 -13.09
N LYS A 236 27.58 29.97 -14.34
CA LYS A 236 27.12 29.16 -15.49
C LYS A 236 28.17 28.16 -16.04
N LYS A 237 29.47 28.39 -15.80
CA LYS A 237 30.57 27.49 -16.24
C LYS A 237 31.17 26.65 -15.10
N ARG A 238 30.73 26.86 -13.85
CA ARG A 238 31.31 26.20 -12.66
C ARG A 238 31.20 24.69 -12.71
N ASP A 239 30.06 24.16 -13.14
CA ASP A 239 29.80 22.70 -13.15
C ASP A 239 30.61 21.98 -14.26
N SER A 240 30.97 22.69 -15.36
CA SER A 240 31.74 22.10 -16.45
C SER A 240 33.26 22.04 -16.20
N LEU A 241 33.75 22.78 -15.20
CA LEU A 241 35.16 22.81 -14.80
C LEU A 241 35.44 22.09 -13.47
N GLN A 242 34.48 21.34 -12.98
CA GLN A 242 34.58 20.59 -11.73
C GLN A 242 35.52 19.38 -11.92
N LEU A 243 36.62 19.34 -11.16
CA LEU A 243 37.49 18.19 -11.09
C LEU A 243 36.92 17.18 -10.10
N LYS A 244 36.84 15.93 -10.49
CA LYS A 244 36.31 14.82 -9.67
C LYS A 244 37.41 13.81 -9.41
N PHE A 245 37.71 13.59 -8.14
CA PHE A 245 38.59 12.53 -7.66
C PHE A 245 37.78 11.46 -6.94
N SER A 246 38.22 10.22 -6.98
CA SER A 246 37.55 9.09 -6.34
C SER A 246 38.59 8.21 -5.66
N THR A 247 38.37 7.86 -4.42
CA THR A 247 39.22 6.96 -3.68
C THR A 247 38.42 5.97 -2.85
N THR A 248 39.06 4.82 -2.60
CA THR A 248 38.59 3.82 -1.64
C THR A 248 39.33 4.05 -0.30
N PRO A 249 38.83 3.53 0.83
CA PRO A 249 39.46 3.75 2.12
C PRO A 249 40.88 3.07 2.17
N VAL A 250 41.83 3.80 2.65
CA VAL A 250 43.19 3.28 2.94
C VAL A 250 43.17 2.56 4.28
N GLU A 251 42.55 3.20 5.28
CA GLU A 251 42.22 2.62 6.58
C GLU A 251 40.72 2.73 6.83
N LYS A 252 40.20 1.98 7.80
CA LYS A 252 38.76 1.98 8.09
C LYS A 252 38.27 3.39 8.41
N GLY A 253 37.54 3.97 7.45
CA GLY A 253 36.92 5.29 7.58
C GLY A 253 37.78 6.48 7.18
N THR A 254 39.02 6.29 6.70
CA THR A 254 39.92 7.37 6.26
C THR A 254 40.17 7.29 4.76
N TYR A 255 40.03 8.41 4.08
CA TYR A 255 40.13 8.55 2.62
C TYR A 255 41.13 9.64 2.28
N HIS A 256 42.17 9.28 1.53
CA HIS A 256 43.24 10.18 1.10
C HIS A 256 43.07 10.56 -0.37
N PHE A 257 43.24 11.84 -0.68
CA PHE A 257 43.16 12.38 -2.03
C PHE A 257 44.41 13.18 -2.34
N ASP A 258 45.26 12.63 -3.19
CA ASP A 258 46.41 13.33 -3.75
C ASP A 258 45.94 14.26 -4.85
N LEU A 259 46.15 15.55 -4.70
CA LEU A 259 45.76 16.55 -5.68
C LEU A 259 46.94 16.86 -6.62
N PRO A 260 46.66 17.14 -7.92
CA PRO A 260 47.64 17.61 -8.85
C PRO A 260 48.14 19.02 -8.44
N GLU A 261 49.14 19.53 -9.13
CA GLU A 261 49.60 20.89 -9.00
C GLU A 261 48.47 21.90 -9.28
N LEU A 262 48.22 22.80 -8.32
CA LEU A 262 47.17 23.80 -8.41
C LEU A 262 47.79 25.20 -8.55
N TYR A 263 47.23 26.04 -9.43
CA TYR A 263 47.73 27.39 -9.74
C TYR A 263 46.69 28.48 -9.55
N GLN A 264 45.51 28.15 -9.00
CA GLN A 264 44.42 29.08 -8.69
C GLN A 264 43.64 28.59 -7.47
N ASP A 265 42.86 29.45 -6.88
CA ASP A 265 42.01 29.13 -5.74
C ASP A 265 40.88 28.16 -6.11
N TYR A 266 40.66 27.18 -5.26
CA TYR A 266 39.59 26.20 -5.36
C TYR A 266 38.78 26.14 -4.08
N SER A 267 37.51 25.77 -4.21
CA SER A 267 36.75 25.23 -3.10
C SER A 267 36.56 23.72 -3.30
N TYR A 268 36.62 22.96 -2.22
CA TYR A 268 36.40 21.52 -2.29
C TYR A 268 35.32 21.01 -1.36
N GLN A 269 34.72 19.90 -1.75
CA GLN A 269 33.69 19.20 -0.99
C GLN A 269 33.75 17.70 -1.29
N ALA A 270 33.73 16.88 -0.24
CA ALA A 270 33.62 15.43 -0.39
C ALA A 270 32.14 15.01 -0.36
N ILE A 271 31.79 14.07 -1.21
CA ILE A 271 30.41 13.59 -1.40
C ILE A 271 30.42 12.07 -1.54
N VAL A 272 29.53 11.41 -0.81
CA VAL A 272 29.14 10.02 -1.04
C VAL A 272 27.66 10.01 -1.44
N LYS A 273 27.34 9.39 -2.57
CA LYS A 273 25.97 9.22 -3.04
C LYS A 273 25.47 7.83 -2.67
N ALA A 274 24.17 7.71 -2.41
CA ALA A 274 23.51 6.43 -2.27
C ALA A 274 23.77 5.56 -3.51
N LYS A 275 24.11 4.30 -3.29
CA LYS A 275 24.44 3.34 -4.34
C LYS A 275 23.20 2.61 -4.86
N TYR A 276 22.28 2.31 -3.97
CA TYR A 276 21.12 1.50 -4.24
C TYR A 276 19.83 2.33 -4.18
N PHE A 277 18.83 1.99 -5.01
CA PHE A 277 17.56 2.71 -5.12
C PHE A 277 16.71 2.67 -3.83
N TRP A 278 16.98 1.73 -2.93
CA TRP A 278 16.30 1.64 -1.63
C TRP A 278 16.96 2.49 -0.54
N GLU A 279 18.11 3.10 -0.81
CA GLU A 279 18.80 4.01 0.11
C GLU A 279 18.20 5.42 -0.04
N ALA A 280 17.29 5.79 0.87
CA ALA A 280 16.55 7.05 0.78
C ALA A 280 17.36 8.31 1.14
N TRP A 281 18.62 8.17 1.63
CA TRP A 281 19.42 9.29 2.11
C TRP A 281 20.12 10.12 1.01
N GLU A 282 19.98 9.80 -0.28
CA GLU A 282 20.53 10.47 -1.47
C GLU A 282 22.05 10.70 -1.43
N SER A 283 22.54 11.58 -0.55
CA SER A 283 23.96 11.86 -0.43
C SER A 283 24.36 12.35 0.97
N VAL A 284 25.60 12.02 1.32
CA VAL A 284 26.29 12.58 2.50
C VAL A 284 27.43 13.46 2.00
N THR A 285 27.53 14.69 2.53
CA THR A 285 28.51 15.68 2.08
C THR A 285 29.25 16.29 3.26
N THR A 286 30.52 16.67 3.06
CA THR A 286 31.24 17.55 3.98
C THR A 286 30.74 18.99 3.89
N LYS A 287 31.13 19.83 4.82
CA LYS A 287 31.12 21.28 4.59
C LYS A 287 32.03 21.59 3.41
N ARG A 288 31.83 22.74 2.78
CA ARG A 288 32.71 23.25 1.74
C ARG A 288 33.88 23.96 2.40
N PHE A 289 35.11 23.68 1.93
CA PHE A 289 36.38 24.24 2.37
C PHE A 289 37.08 24.88 1.17
N ASN A 290 38.07 25.74 1.44
CA ASN A 290 38.82 26.45 0.41
C ASN A 290 40.27 26.00 0.38
N ILE A 291 40.85 26.02 -0.84
CA ILE A 291 42.29 25.91 -1.08
C ILE A 291 42.73 27.26 -1.62
N PHE A 292 43.54 27.97 -0.85
CA PHE A 292 44.11 29.26 -1.22
C PHE A 292 45.48 29.03 -1.83
N VAL A 293 45.68 29.53 -3.04
CA VAL A 293 46.95 29.36 -3.78
C VAL A 293 47.65 30.68 -3.86
N THR A 294 48.83 30.78 -3.25
CA THR A 294 49.67 31.94 -3.30
C THR A 294 50.66 31.81 -4.44
N ASP A 295 50.90 32.87 -5.19
CA ASP A 295 51.88 32.87 -6.26
C ASP A 295 53.26 32.52 -5.73
N ARG A 296 54.03 31.71 -6.49
CA ARG A 296 55.41 31.43 -6.15
C ARG A 296 56.29 32.66 -6.33
N PRO A 297 57.04 33.12 -5.30
CA PRO A 297 57.94 34.24 -5.46
C PRO A 297 58.99 33.91 -6.54
N ILE A 298 59.20 34.86 -7.47
CA ILE A 298 60.18 34.77 -8.55
C ILE A 298 61.57 34.96 -8.00
#